data_57bb57a7532c5473629f6f792b70d90a
#
_entry.id   57bb57a7532c5473629f6f792b70d90a
#
_cell.length_a   1.000
_cell.length_b   1.000
_cell.length_c   1.000
_cell.angle_alpha   90.00
_cell.angle_beta   90.00
_cell.angle_gamma   90.00
#
_symmetry.space_group_name_H-M   'P 1'
#
loop_
_entity.id
_entity.type
_entity.pdbx_description
1 polymer ?
#
loop_
_entity_poly.entity_id
_entity_poly.type
_entity_poly.pdbx_seq_one_letter_code
_entity_poly.pdbx_strand_id
1 'polypeptide(L)'
;MSVVEWVLLLLASLFLSFIMYALAQVLLEAFSRVWLCCIVAVGVAAGMIALYALFVKLFERHPAEDIPASRIAPDTLKGLGIGVGFFIVVVGIMFAAGLYHFEAFRADADSIAAILVSFFAFLVVGVAEEIIFRGILFRWIDEKWGFVAALIVSSIIFGLLHIFQPEATLWSSFAIAVEAGLLLGAAYKYSGTLWLPIGIHWAWNFTQGNIFGFAVSGSDAGDALIQASVSGPDILTGGAFGAEASVISLLVGLAISLWFILRKRASA
;
A
#
# COMPACT_ATOMS: atom_id res chain seq x y z
N MET A 1 -26.46 -12.67 -0.01
CA MET A 1 -26.12 -11.93 1.22
C MET A 1 -26.91 -10.63 1.24
N SER A 2 -27.54 -10.27 2.36
CA SER A 2 -28.25 -8.98 2.51
C SER A 2 -27.23 -7.83 2.63
N VAL A 3 -27.66 -6.59 2.37
CA VAL A 3 -26.79 -5.40 2.53
C VAL A 3 -26.30 -5.27 3.98
N VAL A 4 -27.15 -5.62 4.95
CA VAL A 4 -26.79 -5.57 6.37
C VAL A 4 -25.70 -6.58 6.71
N GLU A 5 -25.81 -7.83 6.26
CA GLU A 5 -24.76 -8.84 6.44
C GLU A 5 -23.46 -8.38 5.80
N TRP A 6 -23.53 -7.80 4.61
CA TRP A 6 -22.38 -7.27 3.89
C TRP A 6 -21.66 -6.16 4.68
N VAL A 7 -22.42 -5.18 5.21
CA VAL A 7 -21.86 -4.10 6.03
C VAL A 7 -21.25 -4.65 7.32
N LEU A 8 -21.93 -5.57 8.00
CA LEU A 8 -21.42 -6.16 9.24
C LEU A 8 -20.11 -6.94 9.00
N LEU A 9 -20.02 -7.68 7.92
CA LEU A 9 -18.81 -8.42 7.55
C LEU A 9 -17.67 -7.47 7.15
N LEU A 10 -17.97 -6.39 6.44
CA LEU A 10 -16.99 -5.35 6.15
C LEU A 10 -16.45 -4.72 7.44
N LEU A 11 -17.34 -4.32 8.36
CA LEU A 11 -16.92 -3.75 9.64
C LEU A 11 -16.13 -4.74 10.49
N ALA A 12 -16.52 -6.01 10.52
CA ALA A 12 -15.81 -7.06 11.24
C ALA A 12 -14.40 -7.30 10.64
N SER A 13 -14.26 -7.29 9.31
CA SER A 13 -12.97 -7.46 8.65
C SER A 13 -12.05 -6.24 8.86
N LEU A 14 -12.60 -5.02 8.80
CA LEU A 14 -11.90 -3.78 9.14
C LEU A 14 -11.40 -3.82 10.60
N PHE A 15 -12.26 -4.21 11.53
CA PHE A 15 -11.90 -4.31 12.95
C PHE A 15 -10.84 -5.37 13.21
N LEU A 16 -10.96 -6.54 12.60
CA LEU A 16 -9.97 -7.62 12.72
C LEU A 16 -8.61 -7.20 12.14
N SER A 17 -8.61 -6.55 10.98
CA SER A 17 -7.38 -6.07 10.35
C SER A 17 -6.72 -4.96 11.20
N PHE A 18 -7.51 -4.07 11.79
CA PHE A 18 -7.00 -3.06 12.71
C PHE A 18 -6.37 -3.70 13.96
N ILE A 19 -7.03 -4.71 14.57
CA ILE A 19 -6.46 -5.43 15.70
C ILE A 19 -5.16 -6.14 15.32
N MET A 20 -5.12 -6.80 14.17
CA MET A 20 -3.91 -7.48 13.69
C MET A 20 -2.77 -6.49 13.43
N TYR A 21 -3.08 -5.33 12.84
CA TYR A 21 -2.11 -4.26 12.65
C TYR A 21 -1.59 -3.71 13.99
N ALA A 22 -2.48 -3.37 14.93
CA ALA A 22 -2.11 -2.88 16.25
C ALA A 22 -1.27 -3.92 17.03
N LEU A 23 -1.64 -5.20 16.96
CA LEU A 23 -0.87 -6.28 17.55
C LEU A 23 0.52 -6.41 16.91
N ALA A 24 0.62 -6.27 15.59
CA ALA A 24 1.90 -6.28 14.90
C ALA A 24 2.81 -5.14 15.38
N GLN A 25 2.29 -3.92 15.54
CA GLN A 25 3.07 -2.78 16.06
C GLN A 25 3.57 -3.06 17.48
N VAL A 26 2.69 -3.50 18.38
CA VAL A 26 3.07 -3.84 19.77
C VAL A 26 4.12 -4.95 19.80
N LEU A 27 4.01 -5.97 18.96
CA LEU A 27 4.98 -7.06 18.89
C LEU A 27 6.33 -6.58 18.31
N LEU A 28 6.32 -5.70 17.31
CA LEU A 28 7.53 -5.13 16.73
C LEU A 28 8.29 -4.28 17.75
N GLU A 29 7.58 -3.49 18.56
CA GLU A 29 8.16 -2.69 19.66
C GLU A 29 8.66 -3.55 20.82
N ALA A 30 8.01 -4.69 21.09
CA ALA A 30 8.36 -5.56 22.21
C ALA A 30 9.66 -6.36 21.99
N PHE A 31 10.14 -6.48 20.76
CA PHE A 31 11.32 -7.28 20.45
C PHE A 31 12.53 -6.41 20.09
N SER A 32 13.59 -6.55 20.89
CA SER A 32 14.88 -5.86 20.65
C SER A 32 15.74 -6.52 19.55
N ARG A 33 15.30 -7.66 19.00
CA ARG A 33 16.07 -8.42 18.01
C ARG A 33 15.44 -8.31 16.62
N VAL A 34 16.13 -7.68 15.69
CA VAL A 34 15.71 -7.43 14.31
C VAL A 34 15.14 -8.68 13.62
N TRP A 35 15.84 -9.81 13.69
CA TRP A 35 15.38 -11.05 13.04
C TRP A 35 14.04 -11.56 13.58
N LEU A 36 13.78 -11.32 14.87
CA LEU A 36 12.50 -11.72 15.49
C LEU A 36 11.36 -10.82 15.01
N CYS A 37 11.60 -9.50 14.91
CA CYS A 37 10.64 -8.58 14.31
C CYS A 37 10.28 -8.99 12.87
N CYS A 38 11.27 -9.33 12.07
CA CYS A 38 11.04 -9.78 10.68
C CYS A 38 10.21 -11.07 10.62
N ILE A 39 10.50 -12.08 11.45
CA ILE A 39 9.74 -13.33 11.52
C ILE A 39 8.30 -13.07 11.97
N VAL A 40 8.10 -12.23 12.99
CA VAL A 40 6.77 -11.86 13.48
C VAL A 40 5.97 -11.16 12.40
N ALA A 41 6.55 -10.18 11.70
CA ALA A 41 5.87 -9.47 10.63
C ALA A 41 5.44 -10.41 9.49
N VAL A 42 6.31 -11.32 9.06
CA VAL A 42 5.95 -12.35 8.06
C VAL A 42 4.86 -13.27 8.58
N GLY A 43 4.94 -13.70 9.85
CA GLY A 43 3.92 -14.54 10.48
C GLY A 43 2.55 -13.86 10.56
N VAL A 44 2.52 -12.56 10.90
CA VAL A 44 1.30 -11.76 10.93
C VAL A 44 0.72 -11.61 9.53
N ALA A 45 1.52 -11.24 8.54
CA ALA A 45 1.08 -11.14 7.14
C ALA A 45 0.49 -12.47 6.62
N ALA A 46 1.17 -13.59 6.88
CA ALA A 46 0.68 -14.92 6.53
C ALA A 46 -0.63 -15.27 7.26
N GLY A 47 -0.73 -14.91 8.55
CA GLY A 47 -1.94 -15.08 9.34
C GLY A 47 -3.13 -14.29 8.78
N MET A 48 -2.92 -13.04 8.36
CA MET A 48 -3.94 -12.21 7.70
C MET A 48 -4.44 -12.84 6.40
N ILE A 49 -3.54 -13.33 5.55
CA ILE A 49 -3.90 -14.04 4.31
C ILE A 49 -4.70 -15.31 4.62
N ALA A 50 -4.27 -16.09 5.63
CA ALA A 50 -4.99 -17.29 6.03
C ALA A 50 -6.39 -16.98 6.58
N LEU A 51 -6.53 -15.93 7.38
CA LEU A 51 -7.82 -15.46 7.89
C LEU A 51 -8.74 -14.96 6.78
N TYR A 52 -8.19 -14.22 5.80
CA TYR A 52 -8.93 -13.82 4.61
C TYR A 52 -9.42 -15.04 3.81
N ALA A 53 -8.55 -16.02 3.54
CA ALA A 53 -8.93 -17.24 2.85
C ALA A 53 -10.03 -18.01 3.61
N LEU A 54 -9.92 -18.08 4.93
CA LEU A 54 -10.92 -18.72 5.78
C LEU A 54 -12.25 -17.95 5.77
N PHE A 55 -12.20 -16.61 5.83
CA PHE A 55 -13.36 -15.73 5.73
C PHE A 55 -14.12 -15.97 4.42
N VAL A 56 -13.45 -15.93 3.27
CA VAL A 56 -14.07 -16.18 1.96
C VAL A 56 -14.68 -17.59 1.93
N LYS A 57 -13.95 -18.61 2.40
CA LYS A 57 -14.44 -19.99 2.42
C LYS A 57 -15.68 -20.20 3.30
N LEU A 58 -15.72 -19.56 4.47
CA LEU A 58 -16.84 -19.76 5.42
C LEU A 58 -18.07 -18.94 5.07
N PHE A 59 -17.90 -17.70 4.66
CA PHE A 59 -19.00 -16.77 4.45
C PHE A 59 -19.44 -16.69 2.99
N GLU A 60 -18.52 -16.80 2.04
CA GLU A 60 -18.84 -16.77 0.62
C GLU A 60 -18.98 -18.18 0.02
N ARG A 61 -18.51 -19.22 0.75
CA ARG A 61 -18.68 -20.65 0.41
C ARG A 61 -17.94 -21.08 -0.87
N HIS A 62 -16.87 -20.36 -1.21
CA HIS A 62 -15.94 -20.73 -2.28
C HIS A 62 -14.47 -20.48 -1.84
N PRO A 63 -13.46 -21.02 -2.53
CA PRO A 63 -12.07 -20.68 -2.25
C PRO A 63 -11.77 -19.21 -2.63
N ALA A 64 -10.80 -18.61 -1.95
CA ALA A 64 -10.31 -17.28 -2.31
C ALA A 64 -9.44 -17.41 -3.58
N GLU A 65 -10.00 -17.10 -4.74
CA GLU A 65 -9.37 -17.27 -6.05
C GLU A 65 -8.32 -16.19 -6.36
N ASP A 66 -8.37 -15.10 -5.64
CA ASP A 66 -7.49 -13.94 -5.79
C ASP A 66 -6.17 -14.04 -5.00
N ILE A 67 -5.94 -15.17 -4.29
CA ILE A 67 -4.68 -15.46 -3.58
C ILE A 67 -4.06 -16.81 -4.00
N PRO A 68 -3.97 -17.13 -5.30
CA PRO A 68 -3.43 -18.42 -5.74
C PRO A 68 -1.93 -18.55 -5.39
N ALA A 69 -1.54 -19.67 -4.78
CA ALA A 69 -0.16 -19.89 -4.32
C ALA A 69 0.88 -19.82 -5.46
N SER A 70 0.51 -20.24 -6.66
CA SER A 70 1.38 -20.21 -7.84
C SER A 70 1.74 -18.78 -8.32
N ARG A 71 0.99 -17.77 -7.88
CA ARG A 71 1.17 -16.38 -8.27
C ARG A 71 1.83 -15.53 -7.17
N ILE A 72 2.11 -16.09 -5.99
CA ILE A 72 2.77 -15.36 -4.89
C ILE A 72 4.06 -14.69 -5.40
N ALA A 73 5.05 -15.48 -5.78
CA ALA A 73 6.35 -14.94 -6.17
C ALA A 73 6.29 -14.07 -7.45
N PRO A 74 5.71 -14.52 -8.58
CA PRO A 74 5.76 -13.75 -9.81
C PRO A 74 5.01 -12.41 -9.71
N ASP A 75 3.84 -12.36 -9.07
CA ASP A 75 3.07 -11.13 -8.97
C ASP A 75 3.61 -10.19 -7.89
N THR A 76 4.03 -10.72 -6.73
CA THR A 76 4.65 -9.88 -5.69
C THR A 76 5.95 -9.27 -6.18
N LEU A 77 6.85 -10.03 -6.81
CA LEU A 77 8.12 -9.49 -7.35
C LEU A 77 7.87 -8.44 -8.43
N LYS A 78 6.88 -8.65 -9.29
CA LYS A 78 6.46 -7.66 -10.28
C LYS A 78 5.91 -6.40 -9.62
N GLY A 79 5.11 -6.56 -8.59
CA GLY A 79 4.58 -5.46 -7.78
C GLY A 79 5.69 -4.66 -7.10
N LEU A 80 6.64 -5.35 -6.46
CA LEU A 80 7.82 -4.71 -5.85
C LEU A 80 8.58 -3.87 -6.89
N GLY A 81 8.82 -4.43 -8.07
CA GLY A 81 9.51 -3.70 -9.15
C GLY A 81 8.74 -2.45 -9.61
N ILE A 82 7.42 -2.52 -9.67
CA ILE A 82 6.58 -1.36 -10.05
C ILE A 82 6.58 -0.30 -8.94
N GLY A 83 6.43 -0.68 -7.67
CA GLY A 83 6.44 0.25 -6.54
C GLY A 83 7.79 0.97 -6.37
N VAL A 84 8.90 0.24 -6.48
CA VAL A 84 10.25 0.82 -6.49
C VAL A 84 10.41 1.77 -7.68
N GLY A 85 10.06 1.32 -8.89
CA GLY A 85 10.17 2.12 -10.10
C GLY A 85 9.34 3.38 -10.06
N PHE A 86 8.16 3.33 -9.45
CA PHE A 86 7.30 4.49 -9.21
C PHE A 86 8.06 5.60 -8.47
N PHE A 87 8.60 5.29 -7.28
CA PHE A 87 9.30 6.31 -6.49
C PHE A 87 10.65 6.73 -7.07
N ILE A 88 11.34 5.85 -7.79
CA ILE A 88 12.53 6.27 -8.56
C ILE A 88 12.15 7.35 -9.59
N VAL A 89 11.03 7.21 -10.28
CA VAL A 89 10.57 8.21 -11.25
C VAL A 89 10.13 9.50 -10.55
N VAL A 90 9.31 9.40 -9.49
CA VAL A 90 8.83 10.57 -8.73
C VAL A 90 9.99 11.37 -8.16
N VAL A 91 10.89 10.72 -7.42
CA VAL A 91 12.04 11.40 -6.80
C VAL A 91 13.03 11.87 -7.86
N GLY A 92 13.21 11.11 -8.94
CA GLY A 92 14.02 11.54 -10.09
C GLY A 92 13.51 12.84 -10.73
N ILE A 93 12.20 13.00 -10.88
CA ILE A 93 11.59 14.26 -11.35
C ILE A 93 11.79 15.37 -10.31
N MET A 94 11.56 15.10 -9.02
CA MET A 94 11.78 16.08 -7.95
C MET A 94 13.24 16.53 -7.88
N PHE A 95 14.19 15.59 -8.02
CA PHE A 95 15.61 15.89 -8.06
C PHE A 95 15.98 16.78 -9.27
N ALA A 96 15.51 16.42 -10.45
CA ALA A 96 15.74 17.20 -11.66
C ALA A 96 15.12 18.61 -11.61
N ALA A 97 14.02 18.77 -10.86
CA ALA A 97 13.36 20.05 -10.62
C ALA A 97 14.00 20.88 -9.47
N GLY A 98 15.03 20.34 -8.79
CA GLY A 98 15.67 21.02 -7.66
C GLY A 98 14.77 21.08 -6.40
N LEU A 99 13.86 20.12 -6.24
CA LEU A 99 12.97 19.99 -5.08
C LEU A 99 13.49 18.99 -4.04
N TYR A 100 14.27 17.99 -4.47
CA TYR A 100 14.88 16.95 -3.65
C TYR A 100 16.41 17.08 -3.72
N HIS A 101 17.05 17.22 -2.57
CA HIS A 101 18.50 17.45 -2.46
C HIS A 101 19.13 16.30 -1.70
N PHE A 102 19.91 15.48 -2.40
CA PHE A 102 20.71 14.44 -1.80
C PHE A 102 21.81 15.04 -0.90
N GLU A 103 21.95 14.54 0.31
CA GLU A 103 22.96 15.00 1.29
C GLU A 103 24.00 13.92 1.56
N ALA A 104 23.56 12.69 1.92
CA ALA A 104 24.44 11.60 2.26
C ALA A 104 23.76 10.23 2.13
N PHE A 105 24.57 9.17 2.14
CA PHE A 105 24.08 7.82 2.44
C PHE A 105 24.27 7.51 3.93
N ARG A 106 23.28 6.88 4.52
CA ARG A 106 23.34 6.34 5.88
C ARG A 106 23.19 4.83 5.84
N ALA A 107 24.29 4.12 6.12
CA ALA A 107 24.37 2.66 6.04
C ALA A 107 25.14 2.07 7.22
N ASP A 108 25.04 2.69 8.42
CA ASP A 108 25.53 2.09 9.65
C ASP A 108 24.65 0.89 10.06
N ALA A 109 25.18 0.02 10.91
CA ALA A 109 24.51 -1.24 11.24
C ALA A 109 23.14 -1.04 11.90
N ASP A 110 22.98 -0.01 12.73
CA ASP A 110 21.74 0.26 13.44
C ASP A 110 20.67 0.78 12.47
N SER A 111 21.05 1.67 11.56
CA SER A 111 20.15 2.18 10.52
C SER A 111 19.72 1.08 9.55
N ILE A 112 20.63 0.22 9.10
CA ILE A 112 20.29 -0.94 8.26
C ILE A 112 19.34 -1.89 8.99
N ALA A 113 19.55 -2.10 10.28
CA ALA A 113 18.67 -2.92 11.10
C ALA A 113 17.24 -2.33 11.17
N ALA A 114 17.13 -1.02 11.42
CA ALA A 114 15.84 -0.31 11.45
C ALA A 114 15.14 -0.34 10.09
N ILE A 115 15.87 -0.06 9.00
CA ILE A 115 15.37 -0.13 7.62
C ILE A 115 14.83 -1.54 7.30
N LEU A 116 15.54 -2.59 7.76
CA LEU A 116 15.07 -3.97 7.54
C LEU A 116 13.79 -4.27 8.30
N VAL A 117 13.64 -3.79 9.54
CA VAL A 117 12.38 -3.92 10.30
C VAL A 117 11.25 -3.19 9.59
N SER A 118 11.47 -1.96 9.14
CA SER A 118 10.47 -1.18 8.40
C SER A 118 10.05 -1.86 7.09
N PHE A 119 10.99 -2.51 6.37
CA PHE A 119 10.65 -3.29 5.18
C PHE A 119 9.58 -4.33 5.46
N PHE A 120 9.72 -5.12 6.53
CA PHE A 120 8.72 -6.12 6.89
C PHE A 120 7.48 -5.53 7.56
N ALA A 121 7.59 -4.39 8.25
CA ALA A 121 6.43 -3.68 8.77
C ALA A 121 5.51 -3.19 7.64
N PHE A 122 6.07 -2.63 6.56
CA PHE A 122 5.30 -2.23 5.39
C PHE A 122 4.70 -3.41 4.60
N LEU A 123 5.28 -4.62 4.69
CA LEU A 123 4.61 -5.82 4.21
C LEU A 123 3.27 -6.05 4.94
N VAL A 124 3.25 -5.90 6.27
CA VAL A 124 2.03 -6.07 7.07
C VAL A 124 0.99 -5.01 6.70
N VAL A 125 1.39 -3.75 6.54
CA VAL A 125 0.51 -2.66 6.09
C VAL A 125 -0.08 -2.98 4.72
N GLY A 126 0.76 -3.29 3.73
CA GLY A 126 0.32 -3.61 2.37
C GLY A 126 -0.64 -4.80 2.34
N VAL A 127 -0.37 -5.88 3.08
CA VAL A 127 -1.27 -7.04 3.17
C VAL A 127 -2.60 -6.66 3.81
N ALA A 128 -2.59 -5.92 4.93
CA ALA A 128 -3.80 -5.55 5.65
C ALA A 128 -4.72 -4.69 4.78
N GLU A 129 -4.18 -3.64 4.19
CA GLU A 129 -4.96 -2.69 3.41
C GLU A 129 -5.45 -3.29 2.10
N GLU A 130 -4.62 -4.09 1.40
CA GLU A 130 -5.06 -4.71 0.16
C GLU A 130 -6.15 -5.77 0.37
N ILE A 131 -6.11 -6.53 1.47
CA ILE A 131 -7.21 -7.43 1.84
C ILE A 131 -8.51 -6.65 2.01
N ILE A 132 -8.48 -5.53 2.76
CA ILE A 132 -9.68 -4.74 3.05
C ILE A 132 -10.21 -4.09 1.76
N PHE A 133 -9.36 -3.36 1.06
CA PHE A 133 -9.79 -2.51 -0.05
C PHE A 133 -9.97 -3.27 -1.35
N ARG A 134 -9.15 -4.28 -1.63
CA ARG A 134 -9.20 -5.02 -2.91
C ARG A 134 -9.87 -6.38 -2.74
N GLY A 135 -9.44 -7.15 -1.74
CA GLY A 135 -10.00 -8.47 -1.46
C GLY A 135 -11.46 -8.46 -1.03
N ILE A 136 -11.90 -7.43 -0.30
CA ILE A 136 -13.27 -7.35 0.21
C ILE A 136 -14.05 -6.25 -0.51
N LEU A 137 -13.71 -4.97 -0.28
CA LEU A 137 -14.53 -3.85 -0.73
C LEU A 137 -14.63 -3.78 -2.26
N PHE A 138 -13.49 -3.72 -2.96
CA PHE A 138 -13.44 -3.63 -4.42
C PHE A 138 -14.12 -4.83 -5.06
N ARG A 139 -13.75 -6.06 -4.66
CA ARG A 139 -14.28 -7.29 -5.23
C ARG A 139 -15.80 -7.35 -5.13
N TRP A 140 -16.36 -7.06 -3.95
CA TRP A 140 -17.83 -7.09 -3.77
C TRP A 140 -18.55 -6.00 -4.56
N ILE A 141 -17.95 -4.82 -4.72
CA ILE A 141 -18.52 -3.76 -5.57
C ILE A 141 -18.44 -4.17 -7.04
N ASP A 142 -17.30 -4.73 -7.48
CA ASP A 142 -17.09 -5.18 -8.86
C ASP A 142 -18.10 -6.28 -9.25
N GLU A 143 -18.33 -7.25 -8.39
CA GLU A 143 -19.32 -8.30 -8.60
C GLU A 143 -20.75 -7.76 -8.76
N LYS A 144 -21.09 -6.70 -8.03
CA LYS A 144 -22.48 -6.20 -7.97
C LYS A 144 -22.73 -5.05 -8.95
N TRP A 145 -21.79 -4.15 -9.12
CA TRP A 145 -21.95 -2.90 -9.89
C TRP A 145 -20.88 -2.71 -10.97
N GLY A 146 -19.98 -3.66 -11.11
CA GLY A 146 -18.94 -3.68 -12.13
C GLY A 146 -17.71 -2.85 -11.80
N PHE A 147 -16.69 -3.03 -12.64
CA PHE A 147 -15.33 -2.52 -12.44
C PHE A 147 -15.24 -1.01 -12.19
N VAL A 148 -15.97 -0.21 -12.96
CA VAL A 148 -15.88 1.27 -12.85
C VAL A 148 -16.39 1.74 -11.49
N ALA A 149 -17.51 1.18 -11.02
CA ALA A 149 -18.05 1.49 -9.69
C ALA A 149 -17.07 1.05 -8.60
N ALA A 150 -16.51 -0.17 -8.70
CA ALA A 150 -15.54 -0.68 -7.75
C ALA A 150 -14.30 0.21 -7.69
N LEU A 151 -13.77 0.59 -8.83
CA LEU A 151 -12.57 1.42 -8.91
C LEU A 151 -12.80 2.79 -8.26
N ILE A 152 -13.89 3.48 -8.63
CA ILE A 152 -14.18 4.82 -8.10
C ILE A 152 -14.51 4.78 -6.61
N VAL A 153 -15.44 3.91 -6.20
CA VAL A 153 -15.92 3.88 -4.80
C VAL A 153 -14.82 3.44 -3.85
N SER A 154 -14.07 2.37 -4.18
CA SER A 154 -12.98 1.91 -3.31
C SER A 154 -11.86 2.94 -3.20
N SER A 155 -11.52 3.64 -4.30
CA SER A 155 -10.51 4.69 -4.30
C SER A 155 -10.92 5.90 -3.46
N ILE A 156 -12.17 6.33 -3.56
CA ILE A 156 -12.71 7.44 -2.73
C ILE A 156 -12.65 7.06 -1.25
N ILE A 157 -13.11 5.86 -0.90
CA ILE A 157 -13.09 5.40 0.51
C ILE A 157 -11.66 5.28 1.01
N PHE A 158 -10.73 4.75 0.20
CA PHE A 158 -9.31 4.66 0.53
C PHE A 158 -8.72 6.04 0.86
N GLY A 159 -8.91 7.02 -0.01
CA GLY A 159 -8.42 8.38 0.22
C GLY A 159 -9.10 9.08 1.41
N LEU A 160 -10.43 8.92 1.57
CA LEU A 160 -11.15 9.51 2.69
C LEU A 160 -10.68 8.98 4.05
N LEU A 161 -10.33 7.71 4.16
CA LEU A 161 -9.81 7.15 5.41
C LEU A 161 -8.42 7.69 5.74
N HIS A 162 -7.66 8.15 4.77
CA HIS A 162 -6.37 8.79 5.00
C HIS A 162 -6.47 10.20 5.59
N ILE A 163 -7.67 10.81 5.67
CA ILE A 163 -7.86 12.10 6.36
C ILE A 163 -7.57 12.02 7.87
N PHE A 164 -7.62 10.81 8.43
CA PHE A 164 -7.33 10.57 9.85
C PHE A 164 -5.84 10.34 10.14
N GLN A 165 -4.99 10.31 9.11
CA GLN A 165 -3.55 10.18 9.27
C GLN A 165 -2.92 11.51 9.73
N PRO A 166 -1.73 11.47 10.38
CA PRO A 166 -0.99 12.68 10.71
C PRO A 166 -0.74 13.54 9.46
N GLU A 167 -0.66 14.85 9.63
CA GLU A 167 -0.37 15.81 8.55
C GLU A 167 -1.33 15.73 7.34
N ALA A 168 -2.45 15.00 7.45
CA ALA A 168 -3.40 14.85 6.37
C ALA A 168 -4.14 16.15 6.07
N THR A 169 -4.39 16.37 4.80
CA THR A 169 -5.19 17.47 4.27
C THR A 169 -6.24 16.93 3.29
N LEU A 170 -7.21 17.74 2.92
CA LEU A 170 -8.15 17.36 1.85
C LEU A 170 -7.43 17.09 0.53
N TRP A 171 -6.32 17.81 0.29
CA TRP A 171 -5.49 17.59 -0.89
C TRP A 171 -4.78 16.24 -0.84
N SER A 172 -4.10 15.91 0.27
CA SER A 172 -3.41 14.61 0.39
C SER A 172 -4.39 13.43 0.30
N SER A 173 -5.57 13.54 0.93
CA SER A 173 -6.62 12.53 0.81
C SER A 173 -7.12 12.36 -0.63
N PHE A 174 -7.28 13.46 -1.37
CA PHE A 174 -7.62 13.41 -2.80
C PHE A 174 -6.48 12.79 -3.62
N ALA A 175 -5.23 13.20 -3.39
CA ALA A 175 -4.07 12.65 -4.09
C ALA A 175 -3.97 11.13 -3.89
N ILE A 176 -4.05 10.64 -2.66
CA ILE A 176 -4.05 9.21 -2.33
C ILE A 176 -5.21 8.46 -3.01
N ALA A 177 -6.42 9.03 -3.03
CA ALA A 177 -7.54 8.41 -3.73
C ALA A 177 -7.24 8.20 -5.22
N VAL A 178 -6.65 9.21 -5.86
CA VAL A 178 -6.37 9.19 -7.29
C VAL A 178 -5.13 8.36 -7.63
N GLU A 179 -4.01 8.55 -6.92
CA GLU A 179 -2.78 7.84 -7.27
C GLU A 179 -2.77 6.39 -6.77
N ALA A 180 -2.94 6.17 -5.46
CA ALA A 180 -2.86 4.84 -4.86
C ALA A 180 -4.19 4.08 -4.99
N GLY A 181 -5.32 4.76 -4.74
CA GLY A 181 -6.64 4.14 -4.84
C GLY A 181 -6.90 3.56 -6.23
N LEU A 182 -6.73 4.37 -7.29
CA LEU A 182 -6.93 3.91 -8.67
C LEU A 182 -5.86 2.91 -9.11
N LEU A 183 -4.58 3.18 -8.80
CA LEU A 183 -3.48 2.33 -9.24
C LEU A 183 -3.60 0.91 -8.71
N LEU A 184 -3.77 0.77 -7.39
CA LEU A 184 -3.84 -0.54 -6.74
C LEU A 184 -5.12 -1.29 -7.13
N GLY A 185 -6.26 -0.58 -7.28
CA GLY A 185 -7.49 -1.16 -7.80
C GLY A 185 -7.38 -1.63 -9.25
N ALA A 186 -6.74 -0.84 -10.11
CA ALA A 186 -6.46 -1.21 -11.50
C ALA A 186 -5.47 -2.38 -11.60
N ALA A 187 -4.43 -2.40 -10.76
CA ALA A 187 -3.46 -3.50 -10.68
C ALA A 187 -4.11 -4.81 -10.23
N TYR A 188 -5.00 -4.74 -9.22
CA TYR A 188 -5.79 -5.89 -8.77
C TYR A 188 -6.64 -6.47 -9.91
N LYS A 189 -7.41 -5.61 -10.58
CA LYS A 189 -8.26 -6.05 -11.71
C LYS A 189 -7.45 -6.59 -12.89
N TYR A 190 -6.28 -6.00 -13.16
CA TYR A 190 -5.38 -6.45 -14.22
C TYR A 190 -4.78 -7.83 -13.94
N SER A 191 -4.31 -8.08 -12.71
CA SER A 191 -3.65 -9.33 -12.34
C SER A 191 -4.63 -10.45 -12.00
N GLY A 192 -5.82 -10.10 -11.48
CA GLY A 192 -6.76 -11.03 -10.87
C GLY A 192 -6.26 -11.60 -9.54
N THR A 193 -5.23 -11.01 -8.94
CA THR A 193 -4.66 -11.47 -7.66
C THR A 193 -4.37 -10.31 -6.72
N LEU A 194 -4.40 -10.56 -5.40
CA LEU A 194 -3.95 -9.61 -4.39
C LEU A 194 -2.42 -9.44 -4.37
N TRP A 195 -1.67 -10.39 -4.91
CA TRP A 195 -0.21 -10.39 -4.81
C TRP A 195 0.45 -9.21 -5.54
N LEU A 196 -0.11 -8.79 -6.68
CA LEU A 196 0.42 -7.65 -7.43
C LEU A 196 0.23 -6.33 -6.67
N PRO A 197 -0.99 -5.92 -6.25
CA PRO A 197 -1.16 -4.69 -5.50
C PRO A 197 -0.48 -4.73 -4.13
N ILE A 198 -0.43 -5.89 -3.42
CA ILE A 198 0.38 -6.04 -2.20
C ILE A 198 1.84 -5.72 -2.46
N GLY A 199 2.43 -6.25 -3.53
CA GLY A 199 3.82 -5.96 -3.89
C GLY A 199 4.06 -4.49 -4.23
N ILE A 200 3.15 -3.86 -4.97
CA ILE A 200 3.24 -2.43 -5.30
C ILE A 200 3.17 -1.59 -4.03
N HIS A 201 2.16 -1.81 -3.19
CA HIS A 201 1.92 -1.05 -1.97
C HIS A 201 3.08 -1.19 -0.97
N TRP A 202 3.55 -2.42 -0.75
CA TRP A 202 4.70 -2.72 0.09
C TRP A 202 5.95 -1.94 -0.35
N ALA A 203 6.33 -2.07 -1.63
CA ALA A 203 7.50 -1.39 -2.16
C ALA A 203 7.32 0.14 -2.23
N TRP A 204 6.11 0.61 -2.48
CA TRP A 204 5.74 2.01 -2.44
C TRP A 204 6.13 2.64 -1.10
N ASN A 205 5.54 2.16 -0.01
CA ASN A 205 5.77 2.70 1.33
C ASN A 205 7.25 2.62 1.73
N PHE A 206 7.86 1.44 1.51
CA PHE A 206 9.26 1.22 1.84
C PHE A 206 10.20 2.13 1.06
N THR A 207 9.99 2.27 -0.24
CA THR A 207 10.88 3.07 -1.09
C THR A 207 10.75 4.56 -0.79
N GLN A 208 9.52 5.04 -0.59
CA GLN A 208 9.28 6.41 -0.18
C GLN A 208 9.95 6.74 1.15
N GLY A 209 9.68 5.92 2.17
CA GLY A 209 10.13 6.17 3.55
C GLY A 209 11.61 5.83 3.74
N ASN A 210 11.96 4.57 3.57
CA ASN A 210 13.25 4.06 4.03
C ASN A 210 14.36 4.06 2.96
N ILE A 211 14.03 4.29 1.69
CA ILE A 211 15.07 4.56 0.69
C ILE A 211 15.26 6.06 0.52
N PHE A 212 14.20 6.83 0.28
CA PHE A 212 14.29 8.25 -0.06
C PHE A 212 14.06 9.23 1.09
N GLY A 213 13.65 8.76 2.28
CA GLY A 213 13.57 9.57 3.50
C GLY A 213 12.36 10.52 3.58
N PHE A 214 11.28 10.23 2.87
CA PHE A 214 10.03 10.98 3.02
C PHE A 214 9.17 10.40 4.16
N ALA A 215 8.29 11.22 4.70
CA ALA A 215 7.15 10.70 5.47
C ALA A 215 6.30 9.78 4.59
N VAL A 216 5.61 8.83 5.20
CA VAL A 216 4.65 7.92 4.54
C VAL A 216 3.29 8.13 5.17
N SER A 217 2.34 8.60 4.39
CA SER A 217 0.99 8.94 4.85
C SER A 217 0.98 9.83 6.09
N GLY A 218 1.85 10.84 6.11
CA GLY A 218 2.01 11.78 7.20
C GLY A 218 2.75 11.25 8.44
N SER A 219 3.20 10.01 8.41
CA SER A 219 3.95 9.40 9.51
C SER A 219 5.44 9.32 9.19
N ASP A 220 6.28 9.52 10.21
CA ASP A 220 7.72 9.28 10.10
C ASP A 220 7.97 7.79 9.85
N ALA A 221 8.67 7.49 8.77
CA ALA A 221 9.03 6.12 8.40
C ALA A 221 10.30 5.60 9.11
N GLY A 222 10.91 6.43 9.95
CA GLY A 222 12.16 6.13 10.64
C GLY A 222 13.40 6.31 9.77
N ASP A 223 14.42 5.50 9.99
CA ASP A 223 15.70 5.60 9.29
C ASP A 223 15.57 5.36 7.78
N ALA A 224 16.28 6.17 7.01
CA ALA A 224 16.35 6.06 5.55
C ALA A 224 17.78 5.88 5.07
N LEU A 225 17.93 5.14 3.97
CA LEU A 225 19.22 4.90 3.32
C LEU A 225 19.80 6.21 2.75
N ILE A 226 18.95 7.08 2.20
CA ILE A 226 19.33 8.37 1.66
C ILE A 226 18.91 9.45 2.64
N GLN A 227 19.89 10.22 3.11
CA GLN A 227 19.67 11.46 3.84
C GLN A 227 19.46 12.56 2.81
N ALA A 228 18.35 13.28 2.88
CA ALA A 228 18.00 14.28 1.91
C ALA A 228 17.20 15.42 2.56
N SER A 229 17.24 16.59 1.96
CA SER A 229 16.33 17.68 2.25
C SER A 229 15.40 17.94 1.07
N VAL A 230 14.18 18.36 1.40
CA VAL A 230 13.14 18.67 0.41
C VAL A 230 12.78 20.13 0.53
N SER A 231 12.71 20.83 -0.59
CA SER A 231 12.41 22.27 -0.61
C SER A 231 11.48 22.61 -1.78
N GLY A 232 10.57 23.54 -1.55
CA GLY A 232 9.62 23.98 -2.56
C GLY A 232 8.18 23.94 -2.08
N PRO A 233 7.21 24.28 -2.95
CA PRO A 233 5.79 24.26 -2.61
C PRO A 233 5.29 22.85 -2.27
N ASP A 234 4.48 22.70 -1.24
CA ASP A 234 3.92 21.41 -0.80
C ASP A 234 3.17 20.67 -1.91
N ILE A 235 2.51 21.38 -2.81
CA ILE A 235 1.81 20.79 -3.96
C ILE A 235 2.77 20.02 -4.90
N LEU A 236 4.04 20.38 -4.94
CA LEU A 236 5.07 19.72 -5.75
C LEU A 236 5.87 18.68 -4.97
N THR A 237 6.03 18.87 -3.66
CA THR A 237 6.87 18.03 -2.81
C THR A 237 6.07 17.02 -1.99
N GLY A 238 4.78 17.28 -1.78
CA GLY A 238 3.90 16.53 -0.88
C GLY A 238 3.89 17.05 0.55
N GLY A 239 4.78 18.02 0.89
CA GLY A 239 4.87 18.63 2.22
C GLY A 239 5.14 17.62 3.32
N ALA A 240 4.58 17.86 4.50
CA ALA A 240 4.74 16.99 5.68
C ALA A 240 4.05 15.63 5.55
N PHE A 241 3.06 15.50 4.66
CA PHE A 241 2.38 14.21 4.42
C PHE A 241 3.27 13.18 3.71
N GLY A 242 4.18 13.66 2.85
CA GLY A 242 5.08 12.82 2.08
C GLY A 242 4.91 12.98 0.56
N ALA A 243 5.90 12.50 -0.20
CA ALA A 243 5.98 12.67 -1.66
C ALA A 243 4.73 12.20 -2.41
N GLU A 244 4.01 11.26 -1.88
CA GLU A 244 2.74 10.74 -2.41
C GLU A 244 1.62 11.79 -2.46
N ALA A 245 1.67 12.86 -1.64
CA ALA A 245 0.73 13.97 -1.77
C ALA A 245 1.14 15.01 -2.83
N SER A 246 2.20 14.76 -3.59
CA SER A 246 2.62 15.65 -4.67
C SER A 246 1.83 15.46 -5.95
N VAL A 247 1.67 16.53 -6.72
CA VAL A 247 1.10 16.43 -8.07
C VAL A 247 1.98 15.56 -9.00
N ILE A 248 3.27 15.45 -8.71
CA ILE A 248 4.20 14.60 -9.46
C ILE A 248 3.81 13.13 -9.27
N SER A 249 3.65 12.68 -8.01
CA SER A 249 3.16 11.34 -7.70
C SER A 249 1.80 11.06 -8.32
N LEU A 250 0.87 12.02 -8.17
CA LEU A 250 -0.47 11.90 -8.74
C LEU A 250 -0.44 11.64 -10.26
N LEU A 251 0.38 12.38 -11.01
CA LEU A 251 0.48 12.21 -12.46
C LEU A 251 1.13 10.89 -12.86
N VAL A 252 2.18 10.46 -12.13
CA VAL A 252 2.83 9.14 -12.36
C VAL A 252 1.85 8.02 -12.02
N GLY A 253 1.13 8.12 -10.91
CA GLY A 253 0.12 7.15 -10.49
C GLY A 253 -1.02 7.02 -11.49
N LEU A 254 -1.53 8.16 -12.01
CA LEU A 254 -2.53 8.16 -13.08
C LEU A 254 -2.02 7.49 -14.35
N ALA A 255 -0.79 7.77 -14.77
CA ALA A 255 -0.21 7.17 -15.98
C ALA A 255 -0.13 5.64 -15.87
N ILE A 256 0.32 5.13 -14.72
CA ILE A 256 0.39 3.68 -14.49
C ILE A 256 -1.00 3.06 -14.34
N SER A 257 -1.94 3.76 -13.66
CA SER A 257 -3.33 3.32 -13.56
C SER A 257 -3.98 3.16 -14.93
N LEU A 258 -3.83 4.15 -15.80
CA LEU A 258 -4.32 4.11 -17.17
C LEU A 258 -3.68 2.96 -17.95
N TRP A 259 -2.39 2.72 -17.79
CA TRP A 259 -1.72 1.59 -18.43
C TRP A 259 -2.35 0.25 -18.02
N PHE A 260 -2.63 0.01 -16.73
CA PHE A 260 -3.32 -1.18 -16.26
C PHE A 260 -4.74 -1.29 -16.81
N ILE A 261 -5.50 -0.18 -16.79
CA ILE A 261 -6.88 -0.15 -17.25
C ILE A 261 -6.96 -0.48 -18.75
N LEU A 262 -6.08 0.11 -19.56
CA LEU A 262 -6.06 -0.11 -21.01
C LEU A 262 -5.56 -1.50 -21.42
N ARG A 263 -4.73 -2.12 -20.56
CA ARG A 263 -4.22 -3.49 -20.76
C ARG A 263 -5.00 -4.56 -20.00
N LYS A 264 -6.18 -4.22 -19.51
CA LYS A 264 -7.08 -5.19 -18.87
C LYS A 264 -7.14 -6.45 -19.73
N ARG A 265 -6.73 -7.60 -19.17
CA ARG A 265 -6.90 -8.88 -19.84
C ARG A 265 -8.39 -9.03 -20.15
N ALA A 266 -8.72 -9.24 -21.41
CA ALA A 266 -10.03 -9.76 -21.78
C ALA A 266 -10.23 -11.01 -20.93
N SER A 267 -11.26 -11.02 -20.09
CA SER A 267 -11.65 -12.21 -19.33
C SER A 267 -11.80 -13.35 -20.33
N ALA A 268 -10.95 -14.36 -20.20
CA ALA A 268 -11.11 -15.61 -20.90
C ALA A 268 -12.34 -16.32 -20.34
#